data_2264d596d301208556a77e25d46d9183
#
_entry.id   2264d596d301208556a77e25d46d9183
#
_cell.length_a   1.000
_cell.length_b   1.000
_cell.length_c   1.000
_cell.angle_alpha   90.00
_cell.angle_beta   90.00
_cell.angle_gamma   90.00
#
_symmetry.space_group_name_H-M   'P 1'
#
loop_
_entity.id
_entity.type
_entity.pdbx_description
1 polymer ?
#
loop_
_entity_poly.entity_id
_entity_poly.type
_entity_poly.pdbx_seq_one_letter_code
_entity_poly.pdbx_strand_id
1 'polypeptide(L)'
;ELSRLPGINFNKNLQYLLNYPHACTEQITSQGFPLLFIFDFTRQTDEEKTRNSEKVDEIIRILSSRQLPDGGFMYWSGDHYASEWVSTYAGHFLTEARQKGFEVSEVVLSKWVQFQQKLARNWTPTNPYRNYYSLSMPQLQQAYRLYSLVRAENTESGAMNRLRELKDLSIQARWQLAAAYALTGKKDVANELIFNQS
;
A
#
# COMPACT_ATOMS: atom_id res chain seq x y z
N GLU A 1 -0.11 17.67 -29.76
CA GLU A 1 -0.03 17.92 -28.30
C GLU A 1 1.39 18.29 -27.92
N LEU A 2 1.59 19.51 -27.47
CA LEU A 2 2.87 19.98 -26.94
C LEU A 2 2.90 19.70 -25.44
N SER A 3 3.40 18.51 -25.05
CA SER A 3 3.70 18.21 -23.66
C SER A 3 5.06 18.83 -23.31
N ARG A 4 5.11 19.64 -22.25
CA ARG A 4 6.37 20.17 -21.67
C ARG A 4 7.13 19.13 -20.81
N LEU A 5 6.57 17.97 -20.60
CA LEU A 5 7.24 16.87 -19.90
C LEU A 5 7.94 15.99 -20.93
N PRO A 6 9.20 15.60 -20.69
CA PRO A 6 9.86 14.62 -21.56
C PRO A 6 9.00 13.35 -21.60
N GLY A 7 8.80 12.81 -22.79
CA GLY A 7 8.01 11.61 -23.00
C GLY A 7 8.57 10.46 -22.15
N ILE A 8 7.94 10.21 -21.01
CA ILE A 8 8.30 9.06 -20.18
C ILE A 8 7.83 7.83 -20.96
N ASN A 9 8.77 7.01 -21.38
CA ASN A 9 8.44 5.76 -22.06
C ASN A 9 7.97 4.72 -21.03
N PHE A 10 6.72 4.88 -20.59
CA PHE A 10 6.09 4.00 -19.60
C PHE A 10 6.17 2.53 -20.01
N ASN A 11 6.00 2.23 -21.29
CA ASN A 11 6.02 0.84 -21.78
C ASN A 11 7.37 0.16 -21.58
N LYS A 12 8.49 0.86 -21.82
CA LYS A 12 9.83 0.26 -21.64
C LYS A 12 10.15 0.00 -20.15
N ASN A 13 9.79 0.94 -19.30
CA ASN A 13 10.01 0.79 -17.86
C ASN A 13 9.08 -0.27 -17.24
N LEU A 14 7.84 -0.35 -17.70
CA LEU A 14 6.89 -1.36 -17.29
C LEU A 14 7.36 -2.77 -17.71
N GLN A 15 7.84 -2.94 -18.96
CA GLN A 15 8.38 -4.22 -19.44
C GLN A 15 9.58 -4.70 -18.62
N TYR A 16 10.46 -3.78 -18.21
CA TYR A 16 11.60 -4.13 -17.36
C TYR A 16 11.15 -4.61 -15.98
N LEU A 17 10.17 -3.93 -15.35
CA LEU A 17 9.60 -4.33 -14.06
C LEU A 17 8.90 -5.70 -14.13
N LEU A 18 8.19 -5.97 -15.22
CA LEU A 18 7.40 -7.20 -15.39
C LEU A 18 8.26 -8.48 -15.60
N ASN A 19 9.52 -8.32 -16.01
CA ASN A 19 10.38 -9.46 -16.38
C ASN A 19 11.49 -9.78 -15.37
N TYR A 20 11.43 -9.25 -14.14
CA TYR A 20 12.48 -9.52 -13.13
C TYR A 20 12.29 -10.90 -12.48
N PRO A 21 13.23 -11.85 -12.66
CA PRO A 21 12.98 -13.27 -12.35
C PRO A 21 13.02 -13.64 -10.86
N HIS A 22 13.59 -12.80 -10.00
CA HIS A 22 13.76 -13.08 -8.55
C HIS A 22 13.14 -11.95 -7.72
N ALA A 23 11.85 -11.77 -7.86
CA ALA A 23 11.19 -10.66 -7.21
C ALA A 23 10.85 -10.96 -5.74
N CYS A 24 11.30 -10.10 -4.82
CA CYS A 24 10.75 -10.04 -3.47
C CYS A 24 9.26 -9.61 -3.50
N THR A 25 8.56 -9.76 -2.39
CA THR A 25 7.14 -9.39 -2.31
C THR A 25 6.89 -7.92 -2.67
N GLU A 26 7.80 -7.02 -2.31
CA GLU A 26 7.71 -5.61 -2.68
C GLU A 26 7.78 -5.41 -4.21
N GLN A 27 8.73 -6.07 -4.88
CA GLN A 27 8.86 -5.99 -6.33
C GLN A 27 7.65 -6.55 -7.07
N ILE A 28 7.12 -7.69 -6.62
CA ILE A 28 5.90 -8.30 -7.19
C ILE A 28 4.71 -7.36 -7.03
N THR A 29 4.54 -6.77 -5.84
CA THR A 29 3.49 -5.78 -5.59
C THR A 29 3.64 -4.56 -6.49
N SER A 30 4.88 -4.07 -6.66
CA SER A 30 5.20 -2.93 -7.53
C SER A 30 4.94 -3.20 -9.02
N GLN A 31 5.05 -4.45 -9.46
CA GLN A 31 4.64 -4.85 -10.80
C GLN A 31 3.11 -4.78 -10.98
N GLY A 32 2.36 -5.16 -9.95
CA GLY A 32 0.91 -5.25 -10.00
C GLY A 32 0.20 -3.90 -9.99
N PHE A 33 0.65 -2.95 -9.17
CA PHE A 33 -0.04 -1.67 -9.02
C PHE A 33 -0.28 -0.92 -10.35
N PRO A 34 0.71 -0.73 -11.23
CA PRO A 34 0.48 -0.08 -12.51
C PRO A 34 -0.55 -0.81 -13.38
N LEU A 35 -0.59 -2.15 -13.31
CA LEU A 35 -1.53 -2.95 -14.10
C LEU A 35 -2.98 -2.73 -13.67
N LEU A 36 -3.24 -2.46 -12.38
CA LEU A 36 -4.61 -2.16 -11.90
C LEU A 36 -5.18 -0.86 -12.48
N PHE A 37 -4.32 0.08 -12.84
CA PHE A 37 -4.74 1.43 -13.26
C PHE A 37 -4.42 1.76 -14.71
N ILE A 38 -3.68 0.89 -15.42
CA ILE A 38 -3.24 1.17 -16.81
C ILE A 38 -4.42 1.40 -17.75
N PHE A 39 -5.56 0.74 -17.49
CA PHE A 39 -6.80 0.89 -18.27
C PHE A 39 -7.41 2.28 -18.14
N ASP A 40 -7.15 2.98 -17.02
CA ASP A 40 -7.69 4.32 -16.76
C ASP A 40 -6.93 5.39 -17.58
N PHE A 41 -5.71 5.07 -18.05
CA PHE A 41 -4.79 6.03 -18.68
C PHE A 41 -4.43 5.72 -20.15
N THR A 42 -4.64 4.49 -20.60
CA THR A 42 -4.24 4.06 -21.94
C THR A 42 -5.35 3.31 -22.66
N ARG A 43 -5.44 3.51 -23.98
CA ARG A 43 -6.25 2.63 -24.84
C ARG A 43 -5.47 1.34 -25.05
N GLN A 44 -6.07 0.22 -24.69
CA GLN A 44 -5.48 -1.10 -24.87
C GLN A 44 -6.31 -1.93 -25.83
N THR A 45 -5.65 -2.79 -26.57
CA THR A 45 -6.30 -3.85 -27.34
C THR A 45 -6.91 -4.89 -26.39
N ASP A 46 -7.83 -5.70 -26.86
CA ASP A 46 -8.44 -6.75 -26.01
C ASP A 46 -7.42 -7.82 -25.62
N GLU A 47 -6.43 -8.09 -26.47
CA GLU A 47 -5.30 -8.98 -26.15
C GLU A 47 -4.42 -8.41 -25.03
N GLU A 48 -4.14 -7.11 -25.05
CA GLU A 48 -3.39 -6.44 -23.98
C GLU A 48 -4.15 -6.46 -22.66
N LYS A 49 -5.46 -6.24 -22.67
CA LYS A 49 -6.33 -6.32 -21.50
C LYS A 49 -6.29 -7.72 -20.89
N THR A 50 -6.48 -8.75 -21.71
CA THR A 50 -6.45 -10.15 -21.27
C THR A 50 -5.12 -10.48 -20.62
N ARG A 51 -4.00 -10.20 -21.30
CA ARG A 51 -2.65 -10.44 -20.76
C ARG A 51 -2.38 -9.70 -19.46
N ASN A 52 -2.82 -8.45 -19.35
CA ASN A 52 -2.64 -7.66 -18.13
C ASN A 52 -3.49 -8.19 -16.97
N SER A 53 -4.73 -8.62 -17.24
CA SER A 53 -5.59 -9.27 -16.25
C SER A 53 -4.99 -10.59 -15.76
N GLU A 54 -4.52 -11.45 -16.65
CA GLU A 54 -3.85 -12.71 -16.30
C GLU A 54 -2.62 -12.46 -15.42
N LYS A 55 -1.86 -11.37 -15.70
CA LYS A 55 -0.72 -11.01 -14.88
C LYS A 55 -1.10 -10.51 -13.50
N VAL A 56 -2.20 -9.77 -13.35
CA VAL A 56 -2.73 -9.36 -12.05
C VAL A 56 -3.18 -10.60 -11.25
N ASP A 57 -3.87 -11.56 -11.87
CA ASP A 57 -4.29 -12.80 -11.23
C ASP A 57 -3.10 -13.65 -10.77
N GLU A 58 -2.03 -13.70 -11.58
CA GLU A 58 -0.77 -14.35 -11.19
C GLU A 58 -0.16 -13.69 -9.95
N ILE A 59 -0.10 -12.35 -9.92
CA ILE A 59 0.42 -11.58 -8.79
C ILE A 59 -0.41 -11.83 -7.53
N ILE A 60 -1.73 -11.82 -7.63
CA ILE A 60 -2.64 -12.13 -6.51
C ILE A 60 -2.35 -13.53 -5.95
N ARG A 61 -2.16 -14.54 -6.81
CA ARG A 61 -1.83 -15.90 -6.38
C ARG A 61 -0.47 -15.98 -5.68
N ILE A 62 0.55 -15.31 -6.23
CA ILE A 62 1.89 -15.28 -5.62
C ILE A 62 1.83 -14.59 -4.26
N LEU A 63 1.21 -13.43 -4.15
CA LEU A 63 1.08 -12.71 -2.89
C LEU A 63 0.31 -13.54 -1.86
N SER A 64 -0.80 -14.16 -2.25
CA SER A 64 -1.59 -15.02 -1.37
C SER A 64 -0.76 -16.18 -0.82
N SER A 65 0.13 -16.78 -1.63
CA SER A 65 1.02 -17.87 -1.20
C SER A 65 2.14 -17.41 -0.25
N ARG A 66 2.40 -16.10 -0.18
CA ARG A 66 3.41 -15.50 0.71
C ARG A 66 2.84 -14.99 2.04
N GLN A 67 1.54 -15.19 2.26
CA GLN A 67 0.93 -14.82 3.53
C GLN A 67 1.28 -15.85 4.61
N LEU A 68 1.75 -15.35 5.74
CA LEU A 68 2.04 -16.14 6.94
C LEU A 68 0.76 -16.41 7.76
N PRO A 69 0.79 -17.39 8.67
CA PRO A 69 -0.36 -17.73 9.51
C PRO A 69 -0.90 -16.57 10.35
N ASP A 70 -0.04 -15.60 10.73
CA ASP A 70 -0.40 -14.40 11.48
C ASP A 70 -1.08 -13.31 10.62
N GLY A 71 -1.17 -13.51 9.31
CA GLY A 71 -1.78 -12.60 8.35
C GLY A 71 -0.83 -11.59 7.69
N GLY A 72 0.42 -11.50 8.14
CA GLY A 72 1.45 -10.71 7.50
C GLY A 72 2.04 -11.38 6.27
N PHE A 73 2.83 -10.65 5.48
CA PHE A 73 3.49 -11.18 4.29
C PHE A 73 5.01 -11.25 4.48
N MET A 74 5.60 -12.36 4.06
CA MET A 74 7.04 -12.53 4.02
C MET A 74 7.68 -11.61 2.97
N TYR A 75 8.91 -11.16 3.23
CA TYR A 75 9.65 -10.33 2.26
C TYR A 75 10.18 -11.18 1.10
N TRP A 76 10.88 -12.26 1.42
CA TRP A 76 11.35 -13.25 0.46
C TRP A 76 10.56 -14.55 0.59
N SER A 77 10.44 -15.28 -0.50
CA SER A 77 9.88 -16.64 -0.46
C SER A 77 10.73 -17.53 0.45
N GLY A 78 10.09 -18.16 1.45
CA GLY A 78 10.75 -18.99 2.44
C GLY A 78 11.10 -18.29 3.77
N ASP A 79 10.88 -16.98 3.89
CA ASP A 79 10.98 -16.30 5.18
C ASP A 79 9.92 -16.84 6.16
N HIS A 80 10.26 -16.85 7.45
CA HIS A 80 9.39 -17.31 8.52
C HIS A 80 8.80 -16.17 9.38
N TYR A 81 9.05 -14.92 8.99
CA TYR A 81 8.57 -13.71 9.68
C TYR A 81 7.97 -12.72 8.68
N ALA A 82 6.99 -11.97 9.17
CA ALA A 82 6.34 -10.95 8.37
C ALA A 82 7.16 -9.66 8.35
N SER A 83 7.26 -9.04 7.18
CA SER A 83 7.74 -7.67 7.04
C SER A 83 6.56 -6.70 7.14
N GLU A 84 6.59 -5.78 8.10
CA GLU A 84 5.49 -4.82 8.30
C GLU A 84 5.23 -3.95 7.08
N TRP A 85 6.31 -3.43 6.46
CA TRP A 85 6.23 -2.61 5.26
C TRP A 85 5.59 -3.36 4.10
N VAL A 86 6.15 -4.52 3.78
CA VAL A 86 5.68 -5.33 2.67
C VAL A 86 4.26 -5.82 2.90
N SER A 87 3.92 -6.17 4.16
CA SER A 87 2.55 -6.56 4.51
C SER A 87 1.54 -5.45 4.27
N THR A 88 1.90 -4.20 4.58
CA THR A 88 1.03 -3.07 4.28
C THR A 88 0.87 -2.87 2.78
N TYR A 89 1.98 -2.93 2.03
CA TYR A 89 1.98 -2.68 0.59
C TYR A 89 1.24 -3.76 -0.21
N ALA A 90 1.52 -5.03 0.08
CA ALA A 90 0.86 -6.16 -0.57
C ALA A 90 -0.65 -6.20 -0.27
N GLY A 91 -1.04 -5.99 0.99
CA GLY A 91 -2.45 -5.97 1.34
C GLY A 91 -3.21 -4.77 0.76
N HIS A 92 -2.57 -3.61 0.62
CA HIS A 92 -3.14 -2.48 -0.11
C HIS A 92 -3.39 -2.86 -1.58
N PHE A 93 -2.40 -3.46 -2.24
CA PHE A 93 -2.59 -3.96 -3.62
C PHE A 93 -3.76 -4.95 -3.72
N LEU A 94 -3.84 -5.95 -2.83
CA LEU A 94 -4.93 -6.93 -2.84
C LEU A 94 -6.30 -6.27 -2.61
N THR A 95 -6.36 -5.24 -1.76
CA THR A 95 -7.58 -4.45 -1.55
C THR A 95 -8.00 -3.71 -2.83
N GLU A 96 -7.06 -3.03 -3.50
CA GLU A 96 -7.33 -2.33 -4.76
C GLU A 96 -7.71 -3.29 -5.89
N ALA A 97 -7.03 -4.44 -5.98
CA ALA A 97 -7.36 -5.48 -6.95
C ALA A 97 -8.80 -5.96 -6.79
N ARG A 98 -9.22 -6.25 -5.54
CA ARG A 98 -10.62 -6.63 -5.23
C ARG A 98 -11.61 -5.53 -5.62
N GLN A 99 -11.30 -4.26 -5.34
CA GLN A 99 -12.16 -3.13 -5.71
C GLN A 99 -12.27 -2.95 -7.23
N LYS A 100 -11.25 -3.35 -7.98
CA LYS A 100 -11.24 -3.38 -9.46
C LYS A 100 -11.92 -4.64 -10.04
N GLY A 101 -12.45 -5.55 -9.19
CA GLY A 101 -13.21 -6.72 -9.62
C GLY A 101 -12.38 -8.00 -9.80
N PHE A 102 -11.11 -8.01 -9.41
CA PHE A 102 -10.30 -9.23 -9.39
C PHE A 102 -10.70 -10.14 -8.21
N GLU A 103 -10.54 -11.45 -8.41
CA GLU A 103 -10.85 -12.43 -7.37
C GLU A 103 -9.72 -12.47 -6.33
N VAL A 104 -9.99 -11.95 -5.14
CA VAL A 104 -9.10 -11.99 -3.99
C VAL A 104 -9.75 -12.72 -2.84
N SER A 105 -9.06 -13.73 -2.29
CA SER A 105 -9.59 -14.55 -1.18
C SER A 105 -9.94 -13.68 0.03
N GLU A 106 -11.19 -13.81 0.51
CA GLU A 106 -11.66 -13.15 1.73
C GLU A 106 -10.86 -13.56 2.96
N VAL A 107 -10.40 -14.82 3.02
CA VAL A 107 -9.57 -15.32 4.11
C VAL A 107 -8.22 -14.62 4.13
N VAL A 108 -7.62 -14.36 2.97
CA VAL A 108 -6.34 -13.63 2.86
C VAL A 108 -6.52 -12.20 3.34
N LEU A 109 -7.55 -11.50 2.88
CA LEU A 109 -7.81 -10.12 3.28
C LEU A 109 -8.19 -9.99 4.76
N SER A 110 -9.04 -10.86 5.29
CA SER A 110 -9.45 -10.80 6.69
C SER A 110 -8.28 -11.03 7.65
N LYS A 111 -7.40 -11.99 7.37
CA LYS A 111 -6.18 -12.21 8.15
C LYS A 111 -5.24 -11.01 8.08
N TRP A 112 -5.04 -10.44 6.89
CA TRP A 112 -4.24 -9.24 6.71
C TRP A 112 -4.81 -8.05 7.49
N VAL A 113 -6.12 -7.82 7.46
CA VAL A 113 -6.77 -6.76 8.24
C VAL A 113 -6.48 -6.94 9.73
N GLN A 114 -6.68 -8.15 10.28
CA GLN A 114 -6.40 -8.44 11.69
C GLN A 114 -4.93 -8.17 12.06
N PHE A 115 -3.99 -8.57 11.20
CA PHE A 115 -2.57 -8.31 11.36
C PHE A 115 -2.29 -6.79 11.40
N GLN A 116 -2.81 -6.03 10.44
CA GLN A 116 -2.61 -4.58 10.37
C GLN A 116 -3.28 -3.84 11.54
N GLN A 117 -4.48 -4.25 11.96
CA GLN A 117 -5.16 -3.68 13.12
C GLN A 117 -4.34 -3.88 14.41
N LYS A 118 -3.80 -5.08 14.62
CA LYS A 118 -2.92 -5.38 15.74
C LYS A 118 -1.70 -4.45 15.77
N LEU A 119 -1.03 -4.30 14.63
CA LEU A 119 0.11 -3.40 14.51
C LEU A 119 -0.28 -1.93 14.71
N ALA A 120 -1.40 -1.48 14.13
CA ALA A 120 -1.88 -0.10 14.26
C ALA A 120 -2.20 0.28 15.70
N ARG A 121 -2.82 -0.65 16.45
CA ARG A 121 -3.19 -0.44 17.87
C ARG A 121 -1.98 -0.42 18.80
N ASN A 122 -0.99 -1.28 18.53
CA ASN A 122 0.21 -1.43 19.37
C ASN A 122 1.35 -0.49 18.95
N TRP A 123 1.17 0.28 17.90
CA TRP A 123 2.20 1.20 17.42
C TRP A 123 2.49 2.32 18.42
N THR A 124 3.77 2.59 18.65
CA THR A 124 4.27 3.70 19.48
C THR A 124 5.27 4.54 18.68
N PRO A 125 5.34 5.86 18.91
CA PRO A 125 6.27 6.73 18.20
C PRO A 125 7.74 6.49 18.58
N THR A 126 8.02 5.85 19.71
CA THR A 126 9.36 5.51 20.16
C THR A 126 9.79 4.18 19.57
N ASN A 127 10.55 4.21 18.47
CA ASN A 127 11.23 3.02 17.99
C ASN A 127 12.58 2.87 18.74
N PRO A 128 12.81 1.80 19.50
CA PRO A 128 14.10 1.56 20.17
C PRO A 128 15.24 1.30 19.18
N TYR A 129 14.92 0.95 17.93
CA TYR A 129 15.89 0.80 16.82
C TYR A 129 16.00 2.08 16.00
N ARG A 130 16.45 3.16 16.67
CA ARG A 130 16.81 4.40 16.01
C ARG A 130 18.04 4.19 15.12
N ASN A 131 17.85 3.63 13.96
CA ASN A 131 18.85 3.71 12.92
C ASN A 131 18.79 5.10 12.28
N TYR A 132 19.95 5.71 12.16
CA TYR A 132 20.29 7.08 11.74
C TYR A 132 19.62 7.59 10.45
N TYR A 133 18.88 6.76 9.73
CA TYR A 133 18.39 7.07 8.38
C TYR A 133 16.98 7.60 8.27
N SER A 134 16.14 7.58 9.28
CA SER A 134 14.84 8.29 9.18
C SER A 134 13.99 8.29 10.45
N LEU A 135 13.84 9.42 11.09
CA LEU A 135 12.82 9.68 12.13
C LEU A 135 11.39 9.67 11.53
N SER A 136 11.25 9.88 10.22
CA SER A 136 9.97 9.98 9.54
C SER A 136 9.39 8.64 9.06
N MET A 137 10.24 7.64 8.84
CA MET A 137 9.79 6.35 8.30
C MET A 137 8.78 5.60 9.17
N PRO A 138 8.96 5.47 10.51
CA PRO A 138 7.97 4.81 11.36
C PRO A 138 6.61 5.50 11.35
N GLN A 139 6.58 6.84 11.33
CA GLN A 139 5.36 7.63 11.26
C GLN A 139 4.67 7.47 9.91
N LEU A 140 5.43 7.52 8.80
CA LEU A 140 4.92 7.31 7.46
C LEU A 140 4.37 5.89 7.29
N GLN A 141 5.07 4.90 7.79
CA GLN A 141 4.63 3.51 7.75
C GLN A 141 3.32 3.30 8.53
N GLN A 142 3.18 3.93 9.70
CA GLN A 142 1.93 3.90 10.46
C GLN A 142 0.81 4.64 9.71
N ALA A 143 1.07 5.81 9.15
CA ALA A 143 0.09 6.56 8.37
C ALA A 143 -0.38 5.77 7.15
N TYR A 144 0.54 5.11 6.45
CA TYR A 144 0.22 4.27 5.29
C TYR A 144 -0.57 3.01 5.69
N ARG A 145 -0.24 2.38 6.81
CA ARG A 145 -1.03 1.28 7.38
C ARG A 145 -2.48 1.70 7.64
N LEU A 146 -2.66 2.85 8.29
CA LEU A 146 -3.98 3.39 8.61
C LEU A 146 -4.78 3.75 7.33
N TYR A 147 -4.12 4.34 6.35
CA TYR A 147 -4.71 4.60 5.04
C TYR A 147 -5.16 3.30 4.37
N SER A 148 -4.31 2.27 4.34
CA SER A 148 -4.61 0.98 3.71
C SER A 148 -5.77 0.25 4.42
N LEU A 149 -5.86 0.36 5.75
CA LEU A 149 -7.00 -0.16 6.51
C LEU A 149 -8.29 0.59 6.19
N VAL A 150 -8.25 1.91 6.01
CA VAL A 150 -9.42 2.70 5.58
C VAL A 150 -9.84 2.27 4.17
N ARG A 151 -8.90 2.05 3.25
CA ARG A 151 -9.19 1.53 1.90
C ARG A 151 -9.87 0.16 1.95
N ALA A 152 -9.54 -0.67 2.92
CA ALA A 152 -10.17 -1.96 3.17
C ALA A 152 -11.46 -1.88 4.03
N GLU A 153 -12.02 -0.69 4.25
CA GLU A 153 -13.22 -0.44 5.06
C GLU A 153 -13.10 -0.86 6.55
N ASN A 154 -11.87 -0.89 7.05
CA ASN A 154 -11.52 -1.27 8.42
C ASN A 154 -10.82 -0.14 9.18
N THR A 155 -11.54 0.95 9.42
CA THR A 155 -11.01 2.18 10.02
C THR A 155 -10.59 1.98 11.49
N GLU A 156 -9.34 2.33 11.81
CA GLU A 156 -8.78 2.37 13.16
C GLU A 156 -8.71 3.81 13.71
N SER A 157 -9.87 4.41 13.98
CA SER A 157 -9.99 5.82 14.39
C SER A 157 -9.14 6.18 15.61
N GLY A 158 -9.03 5.29 16.60
CA GLY A 158 -8.20 5.52 17.79
C GLY A 158 -6.70 5.61 17.44
N ALA A 159 -6.22 4.77 16.53
CA ALA A 159 -4.83 4.83 16.06
C ALA A 159 -4.58 6.05 15.18
N MET A 160 -5.55 6.44 14.34
CA MET A 160 -5.47 7.67 13.55
C MET A 160 -5.37 8.92 14.44
N ASN A 161 -6.19 9.00 15.49
CA ASN A 161 -6.15 10.12 16.43
C ASN A 161 -4.80 10.18 17.18
N ARG A 162 -4.29 9.05 17.69
CA ARG A 162 -2.97 9.02 18.35
C ARG A 162 -1.85 9.49 17.44
N LEU A 163 -1.88 9.11 16.16
CA LEU A 163 -0.87 9.57 15.21
C LEU A 163 -0.99 11.06 14.93
N ARG A 164 -2.23 11.60 14.80
CA ARG A 164 -2.49 13.03 14.59
C ARG A 164 -1.96 13.91 15.72
N GLU A 165 -2.01 13.43 16.96
CA GLU A 165 -1.62 14.18 18.17
C GLU A 165 -0.10 14.34 18.33
N LEU A 166 0.72 13.70 17.47
CA LEU A 166 2.17 13.88 17.50
C LEU A 166 2.56 15.28 17.07
N LYS A 167 3.35 15.96 17.92
CA LYS A 167 3.82 17.32 17.65
C LYS A 167 4.81 17.39 16.48
N ASP A 168 5.57 16.32 16.28
CA ASP A 168 6.65 16.20 15.27
C ASP A 168 6.26 15.29 14.10
N LEU A 169 4.97 15.22 13.78
CA LEU A 169 4.49 14.41 12.65
C LEU A 169 5.09 14.91 11.34
N SER A 170 5.82 14.02 10.64
CA SER A 170 6.47 14.34 9.37
C SER A 170 5.45 14.75 8.30
N ILE A 171 5.88 15.59 7.37
CA ILE A 171 5.01 16.07 6.27
C ILE A 171 4.41 14.92 5.49
N GLN A 172 5.20 13.91 5.16
CA GLN A 172 4.75 12.74 4.40
C GLN A 172 3.70 11.94 5.17
N ALA A 173 3.93 11.68 6.47
CA ALA A 173 2.95 10.97 7.31
C ALA A 173 1.67 11.80 7.51
N ARG A 174 1.79 13.12 7.60
CA ARG A 174 0.66 14.05 7.71
C ARG A 174 -0.23 14.00 6.48
N TRP A 175 0.34 14.04 5.28
CA TRP A 175 -0.40 13.95 4.04
C TRP A 175 -1.09 12.59 3.87
N GLN A 176 -0.39 11.52 4.20
CA GLN A 176 -0.95 10.16 4.14
C GLN A 176 -2.10 9.97 5.14
N LEU A 177 -1.95 10.52 6.35
CA LEU A 177 -3.00 10.48 7.37
C LEU A 177 -4.20 11.36 6.99
N ALA A 178 -3.96 12.54 6.39
CA ALA A 178 -5.02 13.40 5.87
C ALA A 178 -5.85 12.68 4.79
N ALA A 179 -5.20 11.95 3.88
CA ALA A 179 -5.91 11.13 2.90
C ALA A 179 -6.79 10.06 3.57
N ALA A 180 -6.31 9.41 4.64
CA ALA A 180 -7.11 8.46 5.41
C ALA A 180 -8.35 9.13 6.04
N TYR A 181 -8.19 10.32 6.66
CA TYR A 181 -9.33 11.06 7.21
C TYR A 181 -10.32 11.51 6.13
N ALA A 182 -9.85 11.99 4.99
CA ALA A 182 -10.70 12.39 3.87
C ALA A 182 -11.58 11.24 3.37
N LEU A 183 -11.01 10.03 3.25
CA LEU A 183 -11.74 8.83 2.86
C LEU A 183 -12.81 8.41 3.88
N THR A 184 -12.63 8.73 5.17
CA THR A 184 -13.67 8.49 6.20
C THR A 184 -14.72 9.61 6.29
N GLY A 185 -14.71 10.57 5.36
CA GLY A 185 -15.62 11.71 5.34
C GLY A 185 -15.24 12.85 6.29
N LYS A 186 -14.17 12.75 7.05
CA LYS A 186 -13.69 13.77 8.01
C LYS A 186 -12.81 14.81 7.31
N LYS A 187 -13.39 15.54 6.36
CA LYS A 187 -12.67 16.51 5.51
C LYS A 187 -12.06 17.66 6.30
N ASP A 188 -12.72 18.12 7.35
CA ASP A 188 -12.20 19.22 8.19
C ASP A 188 -10.89 18.81 8.87
N VAL A 189 -10.83 17.61 9.43
CA VAL A 189 -9.60 17.05 10.04
C VAL A 189 -8.51 16.87 8.99
N ALA A 190 -8.85 16.40 7.79
CA ALA A 190 -7.90 16.27 6.71
C ALA A 190 -7.30 17.63 6.30
N ASN A 191 -8.12 18.66 6.21
CA ASN A 191 -7.69 20.03 5.90
C ASN A 191 -6.80 20.62 7.01
N GLU A 192 -7.15 20.43 8.28
CA GLU A 192 -6.31 20.83 9.40
C GLU A 192 -4.91 20.23 9.30
N LEU A 193 -4.80 18.92 8.99
CA LEU A 193 -3.52 18.24 8.85
C LEU A 193 -2.65 18.81 7.72
N ILE A 194 -3.27 19.33 6.65
CA ILE A 194 -2.56 19.85 5.47
C ILE A 194 -2.20 21.33 5.64
N PHE A 195 -3.12 22.16 6.13
CA PHE A 195 -3.00 23.62 6.08
C PHE A 195 -2.53 24.24 7.38
N ASN A 196 -2.77 23.64 8.54
CA ASN A 196 -2.30 24.17 9.82
C ASN A 196 -0.82 23.72 10.06
N GLN A 197 0.09 24.41 9.39
CA GLN A 197 1.52 24.33 9.65
C GLN A 197 1.84 25.41 10.70
N SER A 198 1.58 25.14 11.96
CA SER A 198 2.07 25.96 13.08
C SER A 198 3.36 25.35 13.63
#